data_751104f561de65d688b1581ae325dcc3
#
_entry.id   751104f561de65d688b1581ae325dcc3
#
_cell.length_a   1.000
_cell.length_b   1.000
_cell.length_c   1.000
_cell.angle_alpha   90.00
_cell.angle_beta   90.00
_cell.angle_gamma   90.00
#
_symmetry.space_group_name_H-M   'P 1'
#
loop_
_entity.id
_entity.type
_entity.pdbx_description
1 polymer ?
#
loop_
_entity_poly.entity_id
_entity_poly.type
_entity_poly.pdbx_seq_one_letter_code
_entity_poly.pdbx_strand_id
1 'polypeptide(L)'
;MANQKRDHDLEDLGGGYGGGFGGGDFGDIASRFGRGLWKRIWGVLAVLILILSAATSYYQVEPEQIALVTRFGQYVYTAQPGPHFKWPLGVESAIKVPVQRQLKEEFGFRTTRPGVRSEFDIPEDATRESRMLTGDLNVADVEWIVQYKIRDPYQYVFRVRDVRGTLRDASEAVMRTVVGDHSVTEVLTVGRERVQQLAKD
;
A
#
# COMPACT_ATOMS: atom_id res chain seq x y z
N MET A 1 37.61 103.57 -13.45
CA MET A 1 38.23 102.96 -14.62
C MET A 1 37.40 101.69 -14.89
N ALA A 2 36.45 101.82 -15.81
CA ALA A 2 36.51 101.35 -17.19
C ALA A 2 36.60 99.79 -17.23
N ASN A 3 35.77 99.02 -17.81
CA ASN A 3 35.01 99.09 -19.05
C ASN A 3 34.03 97.93 -19.06
N GLN A 4 32.77 98.05 -19.17
CA GLN A 4 32.00 98.19 -20.38
C GLN A 4 32.00 96.86 -21.27
N LYS A 5 30.82 96.26 -21.36
CA LYS A 5 30.11 95.97 -22.60
C LYS A 5 30.48 94.65 -23.27
N ARG A 6 29.58 93.81 -23.62
CA ARG A 6 28.48 93.86 -24.59
C ARG A 6 27.93 92.44 -24.65
N ASP A 7 26.68 92.32 -24.51
CA ASP A 7 25.67 91.97 -25.55
C ASP A 7 25.91 90.64 -26.28
N HIS A 8 25.10 89.80 -26.43
CA HIS A 8 23.90 89.85 -27.26
C HIS A 8 23.27 88.48 -27.23
N ASP A 9 22.01 88.45 -26.97
CA ASP A 9 21.00 87.75 -27.69
C ASP A 9 21.45 86.56 -28.57
N LEU A 10 21.15 85.39 -28.15
CA LEU A 10 20.65 84.36 -29.02
C LEU A 10 19.50 83.60 -28.26
N GLU A 11 18.41 84.28 -28.35
CA GLU A 11 17.10 83.65 -28.16
C GLU A 11 16.91 82.53 -29.16
N ASP A 12 16.21 81.55 -28.62
CA ASP A 12 15.18 80.91 -29.34
C ASP A 12 15.58 80.12 -30.58
N LEU A 13 15.76 78.82 -30.37
CA LEU A 13 15.38 77.73 -31.28
C LEU A 13 15.72 76.38 -30.63
N GLY A 14 14.84 75.87 -29.80
CA GLY A 14 14.97 74.53 -29.23
C GLY A 14 13.62 74.03 -28.76
N GLY A 15 12.69 73.87 -29.68
CA GLY A 15 11.44 73.15 -29.42
C GLY A 15 11.72 71.74 -28.89
N GLY A 16 11.70 71.62 -27.55
CA GLY A 16 11.74 70.34 -26.86
C GLY A 16 10.43 69.65 -27.05
N TYR A 17 10.38 68.68 -27.97
CA TYR A 17 9.40 67.66 -27.96
C TYR A 17 9.67 66.78 -26.76
N GLY A 18 9.27 67.15 -25.57
CA GLY A 18 9.12 66.38 -24.39
C GLY A 18 7.83 65.54 -24.52
N GLY A 19 7.85 64.56 -25.39
CA GLY A 19 6.85 63.49 -25.38
C GLY A 19 7.00 62.73 -24.07
N GLY A 20 6.26 63.17 -23.05
CA GLY A 20 6.02 62.33 -21.87
C GLY A 20 5.38 61.03 -22.28
N PHE A 21 6.20 60.00 -22.50
CA PHE A 21 5.70 58.64 -22.46
C PHE A 21 5.16 58.46 -21.04
N GLY A 22 3.82 58.55 -20.95
CA GLY A 22 3.09 58.21 -19.75
C GLY A 22 3.46 56.80 -19.33
N GLY A 23 4.32 56.72 -18.36
CA GLY A 23 4.59 55.53 -17.59
C GLY A 23 3.39 55.24 -16.68
N GLY A 24 2.20 55.29 -17.28
CA GLY A 24 0.94 54.95 -16.60
C GLY A 24 0.53 53.56 -16.97
N ASP A 25 0.17 52.81 -15.99
CA ASP A 25 -0.72 51.67 -16.03
C ASP A 25 -0.22 50.28 -16.39
N PHE A 26 0.98 50.02 -16.81
CA PHE A 26 1.39 48.60 -16.97
C PHE A 26 1.54 47.90 -15.61
N GLY A 27 1.93 48.60 -14.55
CA GLY A 27 2.01 48.06 -13.19
C GLY A 27 0.65 47.76 -12.58
N ASP A 28 -0.34 48.61 -12.83
CA ASP A 28 -1.70 48.45 -12.30
C ASP A 28 -2.50 47.39 -13.07
N ILE A 29 -2.30 47.29 -14.37
CA ILE A 29 -2.90 46.25 -15.19
C ILE A 29 -2.34 44.85 -14.79
N ALA A 30 -1.02 44.74 -14.64
CA ALA A 30 -0.36 43.52 -14.19
C ALA A 30 -0.79 43.12 -12.77
N SER A 31 -0.96 44.07 -11.86
CA SER A 31 -1.40 43.80 -10.48
C SER A 31 -2.88 43.40 -10.36
N ARG A 32 -3.74 43.96 -11.23
CA ARG A 32 -5.17 43.61 -11.33
C ARG A 32 -5.38 42.26 -12.03
N PHE A 33 -4.64 41.97 -13.09
CA PHE A 33 -4.66 40.69 -13.79
C PHE A 33 -4.07 39.60 -12.91
N GLY A 34 -2.96 39.85 -12.21
CA GLY A 34 -2.31 38.88 -11.33
C GLY A 34 -3.20 38.43 -10.18
N ARG A 35 -3.85 39.36 -9.46
CA ARG A 35 -4.74 39.01 -8.33
C ARG A 35 -6.02 38.30 -8.74
N GLY A 36 -6.60 38.64 -9.88
CA GLY A 36 -7.78 37.97 -10.42
C GLY A 36 -7.47 36.57 -10.94
N LEU A 37 -6.34 36.43 -11.64
CA LEU A 37 -5.86 35.16 -12.16
C LEU A 37 -5.45 34.21 -11.03
N TRP A 38 -4.75 34.72 -10.02
CA TRP A 38 -4.35 33.97 -8.83
C TRP A 38 -5.54 33.40 -8.07
N LYS A 39 -6.60 34.19 -7.86
CA LYS A 39 -7.84 33.72 -7.24
C LYS A 39 -8.53 32.64 -8.06
N ARG A 40 -8.53 32.75 -9.39
CA ARG A 40 -9.10 31.72 -10.30
C ARG A 40 -8.27 30.43 -10.24
N ILE A 41 -6.94 30.53 -10.25
CA ILE A 41 -6.05 29.35 -10.12
C ILE A 41 -6.29 28.66 -8.79
N TRP A 42 -6.36 29.39 -7.67
CA TRP A 42 -6.66 28.83 -6.37
C TRP A 42 -8.08 28.22 -6.31
N GLY A 43 -9.05 28.84 -6.98
CA GLY A 43 -10.40 28.28 -7.11
C GLY A 43 -10.42 26.96 -7.88
N VAL A 44 -9.74 26.92 -9.01
CA VAL A 44 -9.62 25.67 -9.82
C VAL A 44 -8.87 24.59 -9.03
N LEU A 45 -7.79 24.95 -8.35
CA LEU A 45 -7.02 24.03 -7.51
C LEU A 45 -7.88 23.47 -6.36
N ALA A 46 -8.67 24.33 -5.71
CA ALA A 46 -9.58 23.90 -4.64
C ALA A 46 -10.65 22.95 -5.15
N VAL A 47 -11.26 23.22 -6.31
CA VAL A 47 -12.23 22.33 -6.94
C VAL A 47 -11.58 21.01 -7.33
N LEU A 48 -10.36 21.03 -7.89
CA LEU A 48 -9.61 19.83 -8.24
C LEU A 48 -9.32 18.97 -7.00
N ILE A 49 -8.87 19.59 -5.92
CA ILE A 49 -8.63 18.89 -4.64
C ILE A 49 -9.93 18.30 -4.09
N LEU A 50 -11.04 19.01 -4.20
CA LEU A 50 -12.36 18.54 -3.76
C LEU A 50 -12.83 17.33 -4.57
N ILE A 51 -12.65 17.34 -5.90
CA ILE A 51 -13.00 16.21 -6.77
C ILE A 51 -12.11 15.00 -6.47
N LEU A 52 -10.80 15.19 -6.36
CA LEU A 52 -9.86 14.14 -6.00
C LEU A 52 -10.17 13.57 -4.60
N SER A 53 -10.51 14.43 -3.66
CA SER A 53 -10.93 14.06 -2.32
C SER A 53 -12.19 13.18 -2.34
N ALA A 54 -13.21 13.59 -3.08
CA ALA A 54 -14.45 12.82 -3.23
C ALA A 54 -14.21 11.45 -3.89
N ALA A 55 -13.38 11.41 -4.94
CA ALA A 55 -13.04 10.16 -5.65
C ALA A 55 -12.27 9.16 -4.78
N THR A 56 -11.41 9.65 -3.87
CA THR A 56 -10.62 8.79 -2.98
C THR A 56 -11.32 8.42 -1.68
N SER A 57 -12.48 9.04 -1.38
CA SER A 57 -13.25 8.78 -0.17
C SER A 57 -14.03 7.47 -0.22
N TYR A 58 -14.44 7.02 -1.39
CA TYR A 58 -15.25 5.81 -1.54
C TYR A 58 -14.37 4.55 -1.58
N TYR A 59 -14.77 3.52 -0.83
CA TYR A 59 -14.21 2.17 -0.94
C TYR A 59 -15.28 1.12 -0.67
N GLN A 60 -15.10 -0.06 -1.28
CA GLN A 60 -15.99 -1.19 -1.10
C GLN A 60 -15.24 -2.33 -0.42
N VAL A 61 -15.89 -2.95 0.56
CA VAL A 61 -15.43 -4.17 1.25
C VAL A 61 -16.20 -5.35 0.69
N GLU A 62 -15.48 -6.35 0.21
CA GLU A 62 -16.07 -7.58 -0.33
C GLU A 62 -16.78 -8.40 0.76
N PRO A 63 -17.77 -9.25 0.42
CA PRO A 63 -18.53 -10.04 1.39
C PRO A 63 -17.65 -10.97 2.25
N GLU A 64 -16.51 -11.42 1.70
CA GLU A 64 -15.59 -12.34 2.39
C GLU A 64 -14.56 -11.63 3.26
N GLN A 65 -14.53 -10.29 3.24
CA GLN A 65 -13.51 -9.45 3.88
C GLN A 65 -14.12 -8.58 4.97
N ILE A 66 -13.27 -8.19 5.90
CA ILE A 66 -13.53 -7.12 6.87
C ILE A 66 -12.42 -6.09 6.70
N ALA A 67 -12.75 -4.80 6.74
CA ALA A 67 -11.77 -3.75 6.67
C ALA A 67 -11.47 -3.16 8.06
N LEU A 68 -10.20 -3.14 8.41
CA LEU A 68 -9.70 -2.43 9.60
C LEU A 68 -9.34 -1.01 9.17
N VAL A 69 -10.05 -0.03 9.71
CA VAL A 69 -9.81 1.37 9.38
C VAL A 69 -8.83 1.96 10.37
N THR A 70 -7.74 2.50 9.83
CA THR A 70 -6.73 3.21 10.59
C THR A 70 -6.74 4.69 10.23
N ARG A 71 -6.58 5.56 11.22
CA ARG A 71 -6.42 7.01 11.06
C ARG A 71 -5.03 7.39 11.56
N PHE A 72 -4.21 7.99 10.68
CA PHE A 72 -2.80 8.29 10.98
C PHE A 72 -2.02 7.08 11.52
N GLY A 73 -2.33 5.85 11.02
CA GLY A 73 -1.69 4.61 11.47
C GLY A 73 -2.28 3.99 12.74
N GLN A 74 -3.19 4.65 13.45
CA GLN A 74 -3.87 4.10 14.62
C GLN A 74 -5.20 3.47 14.25
N TYR A 75 -5.48 2.30 14.78
CA TYR A 75 -6.76 1.62 14.59
C TYR A 75 -7.92 2.43 15.20
N VAL A 76 -9.00 2.60 14.45
CA VAL A 76 -10.18 3.35 14.86
C VAL A 76 -11.41 2.44 14.97
N TYR A 77 -11.73 1.72 13.87
CA TYR A 77 -12.88 0.82 13.84
C TYR A 77 -12.76 -0.25 12.77
N THR A 78 -13.63 -1.24 12.85
CA THR A 78 -13.77 -2.32 11.88
C THR A 78 -15.01 -2.08 11.01
N ALA A 79 -14.82 -2.05 9.69
CA ALA A 79 -15.90 -1.91 8.73
C ALA A 79 -16.34 -3.29 8.21
N GLN A 80 -17.65 -3.53 8.23
CA GLN A 80 -18.28 -4.74 7.72
C GLN A 80 -18.31 -4.75 6.17
N PRO A 81 -18.62 -5.88 5.52
CA PRO A 81 -18.84 -5.91 4.08
C PRO A 81 -19.85 -4.88 3.60
N GLY A 82 -19.54 -4.21 2.47
CA GLY A 82 -20.40 -3.21 1.87
C GLY A 82 -19.66 -1.95 1.42
N PRO A 83 -20.42 -0.96 0.94
CA PRO A 83 -19.87 0.34 0.56
C PRO A 83 -19.61 1.21 1.79
N HIS A 84 -18.45 1.82 1.85
CA HIS A 84 -18.03 2.70 2.94
C HIS A 84 -17.36 3.96 2.44
N PHE A 85 -17.41 4.99 3.26
CA PHE A 85 -16.69 6.23 3.03
C PHE A 85 -15.56 6.36 4.06
N LYS A 86 -14.42 6.83 3.61
CA LYS A 86 -13.25 7.14 4.45
C LYS A 86 -12.82 8.59 4.24
N TRP A 87 -12.13 9.13 5.21
CA TRP A 87 -11.51 10.45 5.08
C TRP A 87 -10.45 10.42 3.98
N PRO A 88 -10.53 11.36 3.02
CA PRO A 88 -9.64 11.42 1.88
C PRO A 88 -8.21 11.83 2.26
N LEU A 89 -7.33 11.96 1.24
CA LEU A 89 -5.96 12.46 1.36
C LEU A 89 -5.05 11.62 2.28
N GLY A 90 -5.35 10.33 2.44
CA GLY A 90 -4.51 9.43 3.23
C GLY A 90 -4.68 9.56 4.75
N VAL A 91 -5.65 10.37 5.22
CA VAL A 91 -5.97 10.48 6.66
C VAL A 91 -6.43 9.14 7.21
N GLU A 92 -7.30 8.43 6.46
CA GLU A 92 -7.74 7.09 6.79
C GLU A 92 -7.28 6.08 5.74
N SER A 93 -6.80 4.93 6.24
CA SER A 93 -6.46 3.76 5.43
C SER A 93 -7.32 2.58 5.85
N ALA A 94 -7.84 1.84 4.86
CA ALA A 94 -8.63 0.64 5.10
C ALA A 94 -7.81 -0.60 4.71
N ILE A 95 -7.47 -1.43 5.68
CA ILE A 95 -6.76 -2.69 5.50
C ILE A 95 -7.79 -3.80 5.41
N LYS A 96 -7.93 -4.41 4.25
CA LYS A 96 -8.90 -5.47 4.00
C LYS A 96 -8.31 -6.82 4.38
N VAL A 97 -9.01 -7.56 5.22
CA VAL A 97 -8.59 -8.88 5.72
C VAL A 97 -9.65 -9.93 5.36
N PRO A 98 -9.29 -11.02 4.67
CA PRO A 98 -10.23 -12.08 4.31
C PRO A 98 -10.52 -12.96 5.53
N VAL A 99 -11.66 -12.76 6.17
CA VAL A 99 -12.04 -13.51 7.38
C VAL A 99 -12.92 -14.72 7.08
N GLN A 100 -13.65 -14.73 5.96
CA GLN A 100 -14.52 -15.84 5.58
C GLN A 100 -13.82 -16.82 4.64
N ARG A 101 -12.79 -16.38 3.96
CA ARG A 101 -12.03 -17.18 3.02
C ARG A 101 -11.08 -18.11 3.76
N GLN A 102 -11.04 -19.37 3.34
CA GLN A 102 -10.04 -20.33 3.77
C GLN A 102 -8.73 -20.07 3.04
N LEU A 103 -7.69 -19.81 3.80
CA LEU A 103 -6.33 -19.62 3.31
C LEU A 103 -5.57 -20.93 3.38
N LYS A 104 -4.58 -21.12 2.51
CA LYS A 104 -3.73 -22.31 2.48
C LYS A 104 -2.26 -21.91 2.37
N GLU A 105 -1.42 -22.65 3.06
CA GLU A 105 0.03 -22.64 2.90
C GLU A 105 0.48 -24.03 2.46
N GLU A 106 1.30 -24.07 1.42
CA GLU A 106 1.82 -25.28 0.79
C GLU A 106 3.26 -25.51 1.21
N PHE A 107 3.60 -26.75 1.53
CA PHE A 107 4.94 -27.17 1.96
C PHE A 107 5.43 -28.34 1.10
N GLY A 108 6.66 -28.24 0.62
CA GLY A 108 7.27 -29.21 -0.26
C GLY A 108 6.96 -29.02 -1.75
N PHE A 109 5.94 -28.23 -2.08
CA PHE A 109 5.58 -27.90 -3.46
C PHE A 109 4.95 -26.50 -3.54
N ARG A 110 4.79 -25.99 -4.75
CA ARG A 110 4.08 -24.73 -5.03
C ARG A 110 3.14 -24.94 -6.21
N THR A 111 1.89 -24.51 -6.05
CA THR A 111 0.92 -24.51 -7.14
C THR A 111 1.15 -23.32 -8.05
N THR A 112 1.65 -23.53 -9.26
CA THR A 112 1.89 -22.50 -10.26
C THR A 112 0.62 -22.09 -10.98
N ARG A 113 -0.25 -23.05 -11.31
CA ARG A 113 -1.54 -22.80 -11.96
C ARG A 113 -2.66 -23.59 -11.30
N PRO A 114 -3.51 -22.94 -10.49
CA PRO A 114 -4.70 -23.60 -9.95
C PRO A 114 -5.73 -23.79 -11.08
N GLY A 115 -6.23 -25.03 -11.26
CA GLY A 115 -7.22 -25.35 -12.29
C GLY A 115 -7.67 -26.81 -12.23
N VAL A 116 -8.36 -27.26 -13.29
CA VAL A 116 -8.83 -28.66 -13.41
C VAL A 116 -7.65 -29.65 -13.42
N ARG A 117 -6.51 -29.23 -13.96
CA ARG A 117 -5.22 -29.89 -13.78
C ARG A 117 -4.27 -28.85 -13.21
N SER A 118 -4.05 -28.88 -11.90
CA SER A 118 -3.09 -28.00 -11.24
C SER A 118 -1.68 -28.38 -11.67
N GLU A 119 -0.89 -27.37 -12.04
CA GLU A 119 0.52 -27.51 -12.35
C GLU A 119 1.31 -27.21 -11.08
N PHE A 120 2.18 -28.12 -10.68
CA PHE A 120 3.00 -28.00 -9.48
C PHE A 120 4.45 -27.79 -9.89
N ASP A 121 5.13 -26.94 -9.18
CA ASP A 121 6.55 -26.75 -9.23
C ASP A 121 7.18 -27.13 -7.89
N ILE A 122 8.35 -27.76 -7.93
CA ILE A 122 9.10 -28.17 -6.73
C ILE A 122 10.43 -27.41 -6.74
N PRO A 123 10.44 -26.15 -6.30
CA PRO A 123 11.69 -25.41 -6.20
C PRO A 123 12.60 -26.03 -5.11
N GLU A 124 13.89 -25.76 -5.20
CA GLU A 124 14.88 -26.31 -4.25
C GLU A 124 14.55 -25.97 -2.78
N ASP A 125 14.01 -24.78 -2.52
CA ASP A 125 13.60 -24.37 -1.16
C ASP A 125 12.46 -25.27 -0.66
N ALA A 126 11.49 -25.62 -1.50
CA ALA A 126 10.38 -26.48 -1.13
C ALA A 126 10.86 -27.91 -0.82
N THR A 127 11.85 -28.42 -1.54
CA THR A 127 12.47 -29.72 -1.24
C THR A 127 13.16 -29.74 0.14
N ARG A 128 13.71 -28.63 0.59
CA ARG A 128 14.28 -28.52 1.94
C ARG A 128 13.23 -28.52 3.03
N GLU A 129 12.06 -27.95 2.76
CA GLU A 129 10.91 -27.94 3.68
C GLU A 129 10.33 -29.37 3.85
N SER A 130 10.21 -30.14 2.76
CA SER A 130 9.58 -31.46 2.77
C SER A 130 10.50 -32.56 3.29
N ARG A 131 11.80 -32.40 3.19
CA ARG A 131 12.77 -33.43 3.55
C ARG A 131 12.95 -33.55 5.07
N MET A 132 12.57 -34.66 5.62
CA MET A 132 12.57 -34.92 7.07
C MET A 132 13.19 -36.27 7.40
N LEU A 133 13.74 -36.39 8.60
CA LEU A 133 14.24 -37.65 9.15
C LEU A 133 13.13 -38.28 10.01
N THR A 134 12.83 -39.55 9.74
CA THR A 134 11.90 -40.36 10.52
C THR A 134 12.54 -40.99 11.76
N GLY A 135 11.75 -41.49 12.71
CA GLY A 135 12.25 -42.09 13.95
C GLY A 135 13.11 -43.33 13.76
N ASP A 136 12.98 -44.02 12.63
CA ASP A 136 13.82 -45.15 12.22
C ASP A 136 15.02 -44.75 11.33
N LEU A 137 15.41 -43.47 11.38
CA LEU A 137 16.57 -42.89 10.70
C LEU A 137 16.51 -42.98 9.16
N ASN A 138 15.33 -43.07 8.58
CA ASN A 138 15.11 -42.97 7.16
C ASN A 138 14.83 -41.52 6.76
N VAL A 139 15.16 -41.13 5.53
CA VAL A 139 14.80 -39.83 4.96
C VAL A 139 13.50 -39.98 4.19
N ALA A 140 12.51 -39.17 4.53
CA ALA A 140 11.26 -39.09 3.82
C ALA A 140 11.02 -37.65 3.29
N ASP A 141 10.51 -37.56 2.07
CA ASP A 141 9.98 -36.31 1.55
C ASP A 141 8.47 -36.26 1.84
N VAL A 142 8.08 -35.38 2.77
CA VAL A 142 6.71 -35.24 3.25
C VAL A 142 6.15 -33.92 2.74
N GLU A 143 5.12 -33.98 1.94
CA GLU A 143 4.41 -32.80 1.42
C GLU A 143 3.10 -32.62 2.18
N TRP A 144 2.78 -31.39 2.60
CA TRP A 144 1.52 -31.12 3.29
C TRP A 144 0.98 -29.72 2.99
N ILE A 145 -0.28 -29.53 3.33
CA ILE A 145 -0.99 -28.26 3.18
C ILE A 145 -1.59 -27.90 4.54
N VAL A 146 -1.32 -26.70 5.01
CA VAL A 146 -1.99 -26.12 6.16
C VAL A 146 -3.11 -25.22 5.68
N GLN A 147 -4.33 -25.52 6.09
CA GLN A 147 -5.50 -24.69 5.81
C GLN A 147 -5.92 -23.98 7.09
N TYR A 148 -6.07 -22.67 6.99
CA TYR A 148 -6.42 -21.85 8.14
C TYR A 148 -7.41 -20.74 7.77
N LYS A 149 -8.06 -20.18 8.78
CA LYS A 149 -9.00 -19.09 8.65
C LYS A 149 -8.68 -18.02 9.69
N ILE A 150 -8.73 -16.76 9.27
CA ILE A 150 -8.49 -15.64 10.18
C ILE A 150 -9.73 -15.43 11.05
N ARG A 151 -9.59 -15.71 12.34
CA ARG A 151 -10.67 -15.53 13.32
C ARG A 151 -10.78 -14.08 13.81
N ASP A 152 -9.64 -13.50 14.13
CA ASP A 152 -9.54 -12.12 14.66
C ASP A 152 -8.66 -11.29 13.74
N PRO A 153 -9.24 -10.44 12.88
CA PRO A 153 -8.49 -9.62 11.94
C PRO A 153 -7.63 -8.55 12.63
N TYR A 154 -8.04 -8.07 13.81
CA TYR A 154 -7.25 -7.09 14.56
C TYR A 154 -5.93 -7.69 15.07
N GLN A 155 -5.99 -8.87 15.68
CA GLN A 155 -4.78 -9.57 16.13
C GLN A 155 -3.89 -9.95 14.95
N TYR A 156 -4.50 -10.39 13.85
CA TYR A 156 -3.79 -10.76 12.62
C TYR A 156 -2.93 -9.60 12.07
N VAL A 157 -3.46 -8.38 12.06
CA VAL A 157 -2.78 -7.23 11.44
C VAL A 157 -1.85 -6.51 12.42
N PHE A 158 -2.25 -6.37 13.70
CA PHE A 158 -1.56 -5.47 14.62
C PHE A 158 -0.75 -6.17 15.72
N ARG A 159 -1.00 -7.45 15.98
CA ARG A 159 -0.33 -8.19 17.07
C ARG A 159 0.81 -9.05 16.59
N VAL A 160 0.79 -9.50 15.35
CA VAL A 160 1.83 -10.38 14.79
C VAL A 160 2.42 -9.70 13.56
N ARG A 161 3.74 -9.58 13.53
CA ARG A 161 4.45 -8.89 12.44
C ARG A 161 4.34 -9.65 11.12
N ASP A 162 4.56 -10.97 11.16
CA ASP A 162 4.50 -11.85 10.00
C ASP A 162 3.79 -13.16 10.40
N VAL A 163 2.48 -13.16 10.21
CA VAL A 163 1.64 -14.32 10.54
C VAL A 163 1.98 -15.49 9.63
N ARG A 164 2.23 -15.23 8.33
CA ARG A 164 2.51 -16.32 7.37
C ARG A 164 3.84 -16.98 7.66
N GLY A 165 4.90 -16.21 7.87
CA GLY A 165 6.20 -16.74 8.25
C GLY A 165 6.14 -17.51 9.55
N THR A 166 5.53 -16.95 10.60
CA THR A 166 5.36 -17.63 11.89
C THR A 166 4.56 -18.93 11.76
N LEU A 167 3.50 -18.95 10.97
CA LEU A 167 2.71 -20.14 10.71
C LEU A 167 3.53 -21.22 9.98
N ARG A 168 4.34 -20.81 9.00
CA ARG A 168 5.23 -21.72 8.27
C ARG A 168 6.26 -22.34 9.19
N ASP A 169 6.96 -21.54 9.96
CA ASP A 169 7.99 -22.01 10.89
C ASP A 169 7.41 -22.96 11.96
N ALA A 170 6.25 -22.60 12.52
CA ALA A 170 5.56 -23.42 13.50
C ALA A 170 5.09 -24.75 12.89
N SER A 171 4.48 -24.71 11.71
CA SER A 171 4.01 -25.91 11.02
C SER A 171 5.17 -26.86 10.67
N GLU A 172 6.27 -26.32 10.18
CA GLU A 172 7.47 -27.10 9.87
C GLU A 172 8.07 -27.76 11.13
N ALA A 173 8.16 -27.01 12.23
CA ALA A 173 8.66 -27.54 13.50
C ALA A 173 7.78 -28.69 14.05
N VAL A 174 6.46 -28.51 14.00
CA VAL A 174 5.51 -29.54 14.45
C VAL A 174 5.60 -30.78 13.56
N MET A 175 5.60 -30.60 12.23
CA MET A 175 5.71 -31.73 11.30
C MET A 175 7.01 -32.52 11.48
N ARG A 176 8.14 -31.82 11.67
CA ARG A 176 9.43 -32.47 11.94
C ARG A 176 9.39 -33.28 13.25
N THR A 177 8.75 -32.77 14.28
CA THR A 177 8.60 -33.47 15.55
C THR A 177 7.76 -34.72 15.37
N VAL A 178 6.57 -34.58 14.78
CA VAL A 178 5.65 -35.71 14.59
C VAL A 178 6.25 -36.79 13.68
N VAL A 179 6.87 -36.39 12.55
CA VAL A 179 7.52 -37.35 11.62
C VAL A 179 8.73 -38.01 12.28
N GLY A 180 9.51 -37.28 13.08
CA GLY A 180 10.65 -37.82 13.81
C GLY A 180 10.30 -38.85 14.89
N ASP A 181 9.07 -38.81 15.39
CA ASP A 181 8.57 -39.77 16.39
C ASP A 181 7.95 -41.05 15.76
N HIS A 182 7.84 -41.13 14.41
CA HIS A 182 7.22 -42.21 13.70
C HIS A 182 8.18 -42.91 12.73
N SER A 183 7.95 -44.19 12.46
CA SER A 183 8.70 -44.91 11.42
C SER A 183 8.28 -44.48 10.01
N VAL A 184 9.16 -44.68 9.03
CA VAL A 184 8.83 -44.39 7.64
C VAL A 184 7.60 -45.14 7.15
N THR A 185 7.41 -46.36 7.59
CA THR A 185 6.25 -47.19 7.23
C THR A 185 4.95 -46.59 7.79
N GLU A 186 4.96 -46.08 9.01
CA GLU A 186 3.80 -45.39 9.60
C GLU A 186 3.48 -44.09 8.87
N VAL A 187 4.48 -43.27 8.54
CA VAL A 187 4.30 -42.04 7.81
C VAL A 187 3.69 -42.28 6.41
N LEU A 188 4.15 -43.32 5.72
CA LEU A 188 3.70 -43.63 4.35
C LEU A 188 2.36 -44.37 4.25
N THR A 189 1.94 -45.08 5.31
CA THR A 189 0.77 -45.98 5.28
C THR A 189 -0.34 -45.57 6.23
N VAL A 190 -0.65 -46.45 7.20
CA VAL A 190 -1.78 -46.31 8.13
C VAL A 190 -1.62 -45.14 9.11
N GLY A 191 -0.40 -44.77 9.41
CA GLY A 191 -0.08 -43.65 10.33
C GLY A 191 -0.39 -42.26 9.78
N ARG A 192 -0.66 -42.11 8.47
CA ARG A 192 -0.88 -40.81 7.84
C ARG A 192 -2.00 -40.00 8.49
N GLU A 193 -3.12 -40.61 8.82
CA GLU A 193 -4.22 -39.94 9.52
C GLU A 193 -3.85 -39.56 10.95
N ARG A 194 -3.07 -40.41 11.63
CA ARG A 194 -2.59 -40.16 12.98
C ARG A 194 -1.59 -39.00 13.00
N VAL A 195 -0.64 -39.00 12.07
CA VAL A 195 0.31 -37.90 11.86
C VAL A 195 -0.42 -36.58 11.61
N GLN A 196 -1.45 -36.60 10.77
CA GLN A 196 -2.27 -35.42 10.48
C GLN A 196 -3.04 -34.94 11.72
N GLN A 197 -3.55 -35.82 12.57
CA GLN A 197 -4.22 -35.42 13.81
C GLN A 197 -3.27 -34.81 14.81
N LEU A 198 -2.14 -35.48 15.06
CA LEU A 198 -1.10 -34.99 16.00
C LEU A 198 -0.47 -33.64 15.57
N ALA A 199 -0.38 -33.38 14.27
CA ALA A 199 0.12 -32.12 13.76
C ALA A 199 -0.92 -30.98 13.84
N LYS A 200 -2.21 -31.31 14.09
CA LYS A 200 -3.30 -30.32 14.17
C LYS A 200 -3.55 -29.83 15.58
N ASP A 201 -3.24 -30.63 16.59
CA ASP A 201 -3.40 -30.31 18.01
C ASP A 201 -2.24 -29.44 18.55
#